data_840b23cd2f089cc2f15a98a5be7dfa8f
#
_entry.id   840b23cd2f089cc2f15a98a5be7dfa8f
#
_cell.length_a   1.000
_cell.length_b   1.000
_cell.length_c   1.000
_cell.angle_alpha   90.00
_cell.angle_beta   90.00
_cell.angle_gamma   90.00
#
_symmetry.space_group_name_H-M   'P 1'
#
loop_
_entity.id
_entity.type
_entity.pdbx_description
1 polymer ?
#
loop_
_entity_poly.entity_id
_entity_poly.type
_entity_poly.pdbx_seq_one_letter_code
_entity_poly.pdbx_strand_id
1 'polypeptide(L)'
;EVLKEEPLRLDLKKVEIKNIKETSLMSVDDAGVETDKSLLTEKPTDVAPLYLRVTTHDNKTTRLTVSSVEEVVVDGKTLYKVVAKAPNLVQRRADDTFSEEYVHYFEKQKLKEGNVYYNFNELVKDMQANPTGEFKLGADLNAANVPTPNKQYVTNIFKGKLYSEGDKRYTIHNLARPLFNRVENAHIHDINFGNVNINMPWADKTAPLGDMFKNSTIENIKVTGNVVGNNDVTGMVNKLDESNMRNVAFIGKIESVGNKGWWSGGLVSESWRSNVDSSYVEADIKANNAKFGGLIAKVNHGGNPNDVKQKGRLTKSVVKGTLTLKTNNQSGGLIHENYDWGWVENNVSMMKVTNGEMMYGSGSVDSGDPYFGFDYFKNNVYVNDVASGNVSYNRSKQIKGVDQAEADKRIASFNI
;
A
#
# COMPACT_ATOMS: atom_id res chain seq x y z
N GLU A 1 1.76 -49.53 -28.98
CA GLU A 1 1.03 -48.31 -29.38
C GLU A 1 0.27 -47.69 -28.24
N VAL A 2 -0.44 -48.48 -27.41
CA VAL A 2 -1.17 -47.96 -26.23
C VAL A 2 -0.22 -47.28 -25.25
N LEU A 3 0.98 -47.80 -25.07
CA LEU A 3 2.02 -47.26 -24.19
C LEU A 3 2.59 -45.93 -24.67
N LYS A 4 2.40 -45.57 -25.93
CA LYS A 4 2.88 -44.28 -26.46
C LYS A 4 1.86 -43.13 -26.29
N GLU A 5 0.57 -43.46 -26.26
CA GLU A 5 -0.48 -42.46 -26.07
C GLU A 5 -0.68 -42.04 -24.62
N GLU A 6 -0.58 -43.00 -23.70
CA GLU A 6 -0.76 -42.73 -22.26
C GLU A 6 0.27 -41.75 -21.69
N PRO A 7 1.58 -41.87 -21.96
CA PRO A 7 2.56 -40.90 -21.48
C PRO A 7 2.31 -39.48 -21.99
N LEU A 8 1.87 -39.34 -23.23
CA LEU A 8 1.56 -38.02 -23.82
C LEU A 8 0.36 -37.38 -23.14
N ARG A 9 -0.68 -38.13 -22.82
CA ARG A 9 -1.86 -37.67 -22.10
C ARG A 9 -1.53 -37.23 -20.69
N LEU A 10 -0.67 -37.99 -19.98
CA LEU A 10 -0.20 -37.60 -18.63
C LEU A 10 0.61 -36.32 -18.64
N ASP A 11 1.45 -36.12 -19.65
CA ASP A 11 2.26 -34.91 -19.80
C ASP A 11 1.40 -33.64 -20.05
N LEU A 12 0.37 -33.78 -20.85
CA LEU A 12 -0.61 -32.69 -21.06
C LEU A 12 -1.34 -32.33 -19.77
N LYS A 13 -1.75 -33.30 -18.96
CA LYS A 13 -2.37 -33.09 -17.66
C LYS A 13 -1.41 -32.42 -16.68
N LYS A 14 -0.13 -32.76 -16.69
CA LYS A 14 0.92 -32.10 -15.88
C LYS A 14 1.06 -30.61 -16.21
N VAL A 15 1.00 -30.24 -17.47
CA VAL A 15 1.11 -28.86 -17.93
C VAL A 15 -0.04 -28.03 -17.39
N GLU A 16 -1.25 -28.56 -17.36
CA GLU A 16 -2.41 -27.86 -16.79
C GLU A 16 -2.24 -27.54 -15.31
N ILE A 17 -1.71 -28.48 -14.50
CA ILE A 17 -1.45 -28.26 -13.07
C ILE A 17 -0.47 -27.12 -12.82
N LYS A 18 0.57 -27.00 -13.65
CA LYS A 18 1.58 -25.94 -13.53
C LYS A 18 1.06 -24.54 -13.83
N ASN A 19 -0.07 -24.42 -14.52
CA ASN A 19 -0.67 -23.16 -14.94
C ASN A 19 -1.77 -22.65 -14.00
N ILE A 20 -1.93 -23.26 -12.83
CA ILE A 20 -2.94 -22.82 -11.87
C ILE A 20 -2.53 -21.49 -11.26
N LYS A 21 -3.42 -20.52 -11.42
CA LYS A 21 -3.30 -19.17 -10.84
C LYS A 21 -3.96 -19.11 -9.46
N GLU A 22 -5.14 -19.73 -9.33
CA GLU A 22 -5.97 -19.60 -8.14
C GLU A 22 -6.85 -20.84 -7.98
N THR A 23 -7.08 -21.22 -6.72
CA THR A 23 -8.04 -22.27 -6.36
C THR A 23 -8.97 -21.73 -5.30
N SER A 24 -10.27 -21.81 -5.53
CA SER A 24 -11.32 -21.37 -4.61
C SER A 24 -12.22 -22.53 -4.22
N LEU A 25 -12.63 -22.56 -2.96
CA LEU A 25 -13.66 -23.48 -2.50
C LEU A 25 -15.02 -22.82 -2.67
N MET A 26 -15.88 -23.45 -3.46
CA MET A 26 -17.20 -22.94 -3.80
C MET A 26 -18.29 -23.83 -3.26
N SER A 27 -19.45 -23.25 -2.94
CA SER A 27 -20.66 -23.95 -2.57
C SER A 27 -21.78 -23.58 -3.53
N VAL A 28 -22.57 -24.56 -3.96
CA VAL A 28 -23.76 -24.36 -4.79
C VAL A 28 -24.97 -24.83 -4.00
N ASP A 29 -25.98 -23.97 -3.85
CA ASP A 29 -27.25 -24.32 -3.23
C ASP A 29 -28.24 -24.96 -4.23
N ASP A 30 -29.42 -25.37 -3.73
CA ASP A 30 -30.45 -26.00 -4.56
C ASP A 30 -31.01 -25.07 -5.66
N ALA A 31 -30.89 -23.76 -5.47
CA ALA A 31 -31.30 -22.76 -6.46
C ALA A 31 -30.18 -22.42 -7.48
N GLY A 32 -29.02 -23.08 -7.36
CA GLY A 32 -27.87 -22.85 -8.23
C GLY A 32 -27.06 -21.60 -7.88
N VAL A 33 -27.29 -20.99 -6.73
CA VAL A 33 -26.53 -19.85 -6.24
C VAL A 33 -25.17 -20.30 -5.74
N GLU A 34 -24.11 -19.71 -6.29
CA GLU A 34 -22.73 -20.02 -5.94
C GLU A 34 -22.22 -19.06 -4.87
N THR A 35 -21.54 -19.59 -3.87
CA THR A 35 -20.93 -18.81 -2.78
C THR A 35 -19.49 -19.25 -2.59
N ASP A 36 -18.57 -18.29 -2.48
CA ASP A 36 -17.17 -18.54 -2.16
C ASP A 36 -17.06 -18.87 -0.67
N LYS A 37 -16.52 -20.05 -0.36
CA LYS A 37 -16.31 -20.58 0.99
C LYS A 37 -14.83 -20.77 1.32
N SER A 38 -13.93 -20.13 0.58
CA SER A 38 -12.49 -20.32 0.75
C SER A 38 -11.96 -19.87 2.12
N LEU A 39 -12.65 -18.97 2.80
CA LEU A 39 -12.30 -18.50 4.13
C LEU A 39 -13.00 -19.37 5.20
N LEU A 40 -12.39 -20.50 5.52
CA LEU A 40 -12.96 -21.46 6.45
C LEU A 40 -12.56 -21.14 7.90
N THR A 41 -13.54 -21.07 8.79
CA THR A 41 -13.35 -20.95 10.24
C THR A 41 -13.59 -22.28 10.97
N GLU A 42 -14.28 -23.20 10.32
CA GLU A 42 -14.59 -24.54 10.81
C GLU A 42 -14.65 -25.53 9.65
N LYS A 43 -14.54 -26.82 9.98
CA LYS A 43 -14.63 -27.89 8.99
C LYS A 43 -16.07 -27.97 8.45
N PRO A 44 -16.27 -27.95 7.12
CA PRO A 44 -17.60 -28.23 6.54
C PRO A 44 -18.11 -29.57 6.94
N THR A 45 -19.39 -29.64 7.35
CA THR A 45 -20.05 -30.88 7.76
C THR A 45 -20.56 -31.69 6.57
N ASP A 46 -20.87 -31.05 5.46
CA ASP A 46 -21.36 -31.65 4.23
C ASP A 46 -20.55 -31.16 3.03
N VAL A 47 -19.96 -32.09 2.29
CA VAL A 47 -19.16 -31.80 1.08
C VAL A 47 -20.00 -31.86 -0.19
N ALA A 48 -21.22 -32.33 -0.16
CA ALA A 48 -22.07 -32.48 -1.35
C ALA A 48 -22.27 -31.19 -2.15
N PRO A 49 -22.47 -30.01 -1.53
CA PRO A 49 -22.63 -28.76 -2.25
C PRO A 49 -21.28 -28.13 -2.68
N LEU A 50 -20.15 -28.72 -2.30
CA LEU A 50 -18.83 -28.11 -2.47
C LEU A 50 -18.14 -28.56 -3.77
N TYR A 51 -17.50 -27.61 -4.43
CA TYR A 51 -16.55 -27.88 -5.50
C TYR A 51 -15.36 -26.95 -5.42
N LEU A 52 -14.23 -27.37 -5.97
CA LEU A 52 -13.08 -26.47 -6.18
C LEU A 52 -13.19 -25.83 -7.56
N ARG A 53 -13.09 -24.51 -7.60
CA ARG A 53 -12.92 -23.77 -8.85
C ARG A 53 -11.45 -23.48 -9.02
N VAL A 54 -10.85 -24.10 -10.03
CA VAL A 54 -9.45 -23.92 -10.38
C VAL A 54 -9.37 -22.97 -11.57
N THR A 55 -8.62 -21.89 -11.40
CA THR A 55 -8.42 -20.87 -12.44
C THR A 55 -6.98 -20.89 -12.90
N THR A 56 -6.76 -20.96 -14.19
CA THR A 56 -5.45 -20.92 -14.82
C THR A 56 -5.00 -19.48 -15.10
N HIS A 57 -3.71 -19.27 -15.41
CA HIS A 57 -3.17 -17.95 -15.72
C HIS A 57 -3.77 -17.31 -16.97
N ASP A 58 -4.33 -18.09 -17.88
CA ASP A 58 -5.11 -17.60 -19.03
C ASP A 58 -6.60 -17.39 -18.73
N ASN A 59 -6.96 -17.38 -17.44
CA ASN A 59 -8.31 -17.14 -16.92
C ASN A 59 -9.37 -18.20 -17.30
N LYS A 60 -8.94 -19.40 -17.66
CA LYS A 60 -9.84 -20.55 -17.82
C LYS A 60 -10.16 -21.14 -16.46
N THR A 61 -11.41 -21.52 -16.25
CA THR A 61 -11.88 -22.13 -15.01
C THR A 61 -12.34 -23.56 -15.20
N THR A 62 -12.06 -24.40 -14.20
CA THR A 62 -12.51 -25.81 -14.15
C THR A 62 -13.14 -26.06 -12.79
N ARG A 63 -14.24 -26.79 -12.76
CA ARG A 63 -14.90 -27.26 -11.55
C ARG A 63 -14.48 -28.66 -11.20
N LEU A 64 -14.06 -28.88 -9.96
CA LEU A 64 -13.69 -30.18 -9.44
C LEU A 64 -14.57 -30.54 -8.26
N THR A 65 -15.26 -31.67 -8.31
CA THR A 65 -16.14 -32.12 -7.22
C THR A 65 -15.31 -32.48 -5.99
N VAL A 66 -15.66 -31.89 -4.84
CA VAL A 66 -14.99 -32.18 -3.57
C VAL A 66 -15.39 -33.55 -3.06
N SER A 67 -14.37 -34.37 -2.72
CA SER A 67 -14.53 -35.70 -2.14
C SER A 67 -14.46 -35.68 -0.61
N SER A 68 -13.53 -34.88 -0.06
CA SER A 68 -13.33 -34.81 1.39
C SER A 68 -12.69 -33.49 1.81
N VAL A 69 -12.93 -33.13 3.06
CA VAL A 69 -12.25 -32.05 3.76
C VAL A 69 -11.75 -32.60 5.09
N GLU A 70 -10.47 -32.44 5.35
CA GLU A 70 -9.83 -32.87 6.59
C GLU A 70 -9.08 -31.71 7.24
N GLU A 71 -9.18 -31.62 8.57
CA GLU A 71 -8.35 -30.69 9.34
C GLU A 71 -6.99 -31.32 9.59
N VAL A 72 -5.94 -30.62 9.20
CA VAL A 72 -4.55 -31.07 9.37
C VAL A 72 -3.70 -29.93 9.96
N VAL A 73 -2.65 -30.30 10.69
CA VAL A 73 -1.69 -29.34 11.24
C VAL A 73 -0.36 -29.51 10.51
N VAL A 74 0.13 -28.43 9.89
CA VAL A 74 1.40 -28.41 9.17
C VAL A 74 2.22 -27.20 9.66
N ASP A 75 3.41 -27.45 10.18
CA ASP A 75 4.32 -26.42 10.72
C ASP A 75 3.62 -25.50 11.75
N GLY A 76 2.81 -26.07 12.61
CA GLY A 76 2.09 -25.35 13.66
C GLY A 76 0.84 -24.60 13.19
N LYS A 77 0.52 -24.66 11.90
CA LYS A 77 -0.69 -24.04 11.32
C LYS A 77 -1.77 -25.09 11.09
N THR A 78 -3.00 -24.76 11.45
CA THR A 78 -4.16 -25.57 11.13
C THR A 78 -4.65 -25.25 9.73
N LEU A 79 -4.72 -26.28 8.88
CA LEU A 79 -5.16 -26.18 7.50
C LEU A 79 -6.35 -27.13 7.28
N TYR A 80 -7.16 -26.80 6.29
CA TYR A 80 -8.15 -27.72 5.74
C TYR A 80 -7.64 -28.30 4.43
N LYS A 81 -7.39 -29.61 4.42
CA LYS A 81 -7.01 -30.37 3.23
C LYS A 81 -8.27 -30.71 2.46
N VAL A 82 -8.45 -30.08 1.31
CA VAL A 82 -9.58 -30.35 0.43
C VAL A 82 -9.13 -31.22 -0.70
N VAL A 83 -9.75 -32.40 -0.82
CA VAL A 83 -9.49 -33.36 -1.88
C VAL A 83 -10.65 -33.35 -2.87
N ALA A 84 -10.36 -33.20 -4.14
CA ALA A 84 -11.34 -33.17 -5.21
C ALA A 84 -11.00 -34.20 -6.30
N LYS A 85 -12.04 -34.72 -6.95
CA LYS A 85 -11.88 -35.58 -8.14
C LYS A 85 -11.46 -34.74 -9.34
N ALA A 86 -10.38 -35.13 -9.98
CA ALA A 86 -9.80 -34.39 -11.09
C ALA A 86 -9.48 -35.31 -12.26
N PRO A 87 -10.51 -35.80 -12.98
CA PRO A 87 -10.30 -36.71 -14.10
C PRO A 87 -9.52 -36.08 -15.26
N ASN A 88 -9.51 -34.75 -15.35
CA ASN A 88 -8.82 -34.00 -16.40
C ASN A 88 -7.57 -33.25 -15.89
N LEU A 89 -7.30 -33.27 -14.60
CA LEU A 89 -6.12 -32.68 -13.98
C LEU A 89 -5.42 -33.75 -13.13
N VAL A 90 -4.12 -33.90 -13.30
CA VAL A 90 -3.35 -34.90 -12.58
C VAL A 90 -2.30 -34.22 -11.72
N GLN A 91 -2.33 -34.48 -10.43
CA GLN A 91 -1.32 -33.97 -9.51
C GLN A 91 -0.21 -35.00 -9.33
N ARG A 92 1.05 -34.54 -9.49
CA ARG A 92 2.23 -35.36 -9.26
C ARG A 92 2.45 -35.60 -7.78
N ARG A 93 2.68 -36.86 -7.40
CA ARG A 93 3.05 -37.24 -6.03
C ARG A 93 4.57 -37.18 -5.84
N ALA A 94 5.01 -37.19 -4.59
CA ALA A 94 6.42 -37.16 -4.22
C ALA A 94 7.24 -38.36 -4.77
N ASP A 95 6.59 -39.49 -5.00
CA ASP A 95 7.18 -40.72 -5.58
C ASP A 95 7.17 -40.77 -7.12
N ASP A 96 6.92 -39.62 -7.76
CA ASP A 96 6.81 -39.51 -9.23
C ASP A 96 5.59 -40.20 -9.87
N THR A 97 4.66 -40.68 -9.08
CA THR A 97 3.37 -41.18 -9.59
C THR A 97 2.36 -40.03 -9.72
N PHE A 98 1.24 -40.27 -10.39
CA PHE A 98 0.17 -39.30 -10.59
C PHE A 98 -1.10 -39.77 -9.95
N SER A 99 -1.84 -38.81 -9.39
CA SER A 99 -3.16 -39.02 -8.83
C SER A 99 -4.20 -38.30 -9.69
N GLU A 100 -5.36 -38.90 -9.89
CA GLU A 100 -6.55 -38.24 -10.47
C GLU A 100 -7.31 -37.43 -9.43
N GLU A 101 -6.70 -37.18 -8.29
CA GLU A 101 -7.19 -36.29 -7.26
C GLU A 101 -6.40 -34.99 -7.28
N TYR A 102 -7.09 -33.89 -7.09
CA TYR A 102 -6.49 -32.58 -6.85
C TYR A 102 -6.62 -32.24 -5.37
N VAL A 103 -5.53 -31.84 -4.76
CA VAL A 103 -5.51 -31.47 -3.33
C VAL A 103 -5.13 -30.01 -3.21
N HIS A 104 -5.93 -29.27 -2.45
CA HIS A 104 -5.61 -27.88 -2.09
C HIS A 104 -5.81 -27.67 -0.58
N TYR A 105 -4.92 -26.90 0.01
CA TYR A 105 -4.95 -26.58 1.44
C TYR A 105 -5.45 -25.16 1.64
N PHE A 106 -6.48 -24.99 2.48
CA PHE A 106 -6.97 -23.68 2.90
C PHE A 106 -6.61 -23.47 4.36
N GLU A 107 -6.05 -22.30 4.67
CA GLU A 107 -5.71 -21.97 6.05
C GLU A 107 -6.99 -21.76 6.88
N LYS A 108 -7.06 -22.38 8.06
CA LYS A 108 -8.16 -22.13 9.00
C LYS A 108 -8.08 -20.69 9.48
N GLN A 109 -9.16 -19.96 9.32
CA GLN A 109 -9.27 -18.58 9.78
C GLN A 109 -9.66 -18.55 11.25
N LYS A 110 -8.93 -17.79 12.05
CA LYS A 110 -9.30 -17.52 13.43
C LYS A 110 -10.33 -16.39 13.47
N LEU A 111 -11.41 -16.57 14.20
CA LEU A 111 -12.42 -15.54 14.42
C LEU A 111 -11.92 -14.48 15.40
N LYS A 112 -12.45 -13.27 15.30
CA LYS A 112 -12.16 -12.18 16.23
C LYS A 112 -12.50 -12.56 17.66
N GLU A 113 -11.74 -12.01 18.60
CA GLU A 113 -11.98 -12.09 20.03
C GLU A 113 -12.21 -10.68 20.56
N GLY A 114 -13.47 -10.33 20.87
CA GLY A 114 -13.83 -8.96 21.20
C GLY A 114 -13.56 -8.04 20.00
N ASN A 115 -12.71 -7.04 20.19
CA ASN A 115 -12.27 -6.13 19.11
C ASN A 115 -10.87 -6.45 18.57
N VAL A 116 -10.37 -7.66 18.81
CA VAL A 116 -9.09 -8.15 18.32
C VAL A 116 -9.32 -9.07 17.12
N TYR A 117 -8.70 -8.74 15.99
CA TYR A 117 -8.95 -9.36 14.69
C TYR A 117 -7.80 -10.24 14.27
N TYR A 118 -8.12 -11.40 13.71
CA TYR A 118 -7.16 -12.40 13.23
C TYR A 118 -7.35 -12.75 11.75
N ASN A 119 -8.34 -12.15 11.08
CA ASN A 119 -8.50 -12.25 9.64
C ASN A 119 -9.00 -10.92 9.05
N PHE A 120 -8.59 -10.67 7.83
CA PHE A 120 -8.85 -9.40 7.16
C PHE A 120 -10.32 -9.22 6.78
N ASN A 121 -11.00 -10.30 6.44
CA ASN A 121 -12.41 -10.26 6.03
C ASN A 121 -13.31 -9.71 7.15
N GLU A 122 -13.18 -10.24 8.38
CA GLU A 122 -13.94 -9.71 9.53
C GLU A 122 -13.57 -8.26 9.83
N LEU A 123 -12.28 -7.92 9.77
CA LEU A 123 -11.84 -6.56 10.03
C LEU A 123 -12.50 -5.56 9.08
N VAL A 124 -12.48 -5.84 7.78
CA VAL A 124 -13.07 -4.95 6.76
C VAL A 124 -14.57 -4.85 6.93
N LYS A 125 -15.26 -5.98 7.13
CA LYS A 125 -16.70 -6.00 7.36
C LYS A 125 -17.10 -5.18 8.57
N ASP A 126 -16.38 -5.32 9.68
CA ASP A 126 -16.70 -4.63 10.92
C ASP A 126 -16.34 -3.14 10.87
N MET A 127 -15.24 -2.77 10.22
CA MET A 127 -14.93 -1.36 9.97
C MET A 127 -15.97 -0.68 9.07
N GLN A 128 -16.49 -1.41 8.09
CA GLN A 128 -17.57 -0.93 7.22
C GLN A 128 -18.88 -0.76 7.99
N ALA A 129 -19.23 -1.71 8.85
CA ALA A 129 -20.46 -1.71 9.61
C ALA A 129 -20.45 -0.75 10.81
N ASN A 130 -19.28 -0.57 11.43
CA ASN A 130 -19.11 0.29 12.60
C ASN A 130 -17.88 1.20 12.43
N PRO A 131 -17.96 2.22 11.58
CA PRO A 131 -16.81 3.05 11.23
C PRO A 131 -16.28 3.92 12.36
N THR A 132 -16.96 4.02 13.49
CA THR A 132 -16.51 4.74 14.70
C THR A 132 -15.86 3.84 15.75
N GLY A 133 -15.77 2.53 15.47
CA GLY A 133 -15.27 1.54 16.41
C GLY A 133 -13.77 1.57 16.64
N GLU A 134 -13.34 0.74 17.56
CA GLU A 134 -11.94 0.48 17.86
C GLU A 134 -11.59 -0.94 17.42
N PHE A 135 -10.56 -1.06 16.59
CA PHE A 135 -10.16 -2.30 15.94
C PHE A 135 -8.67 -2.57 16.20
N LYS A 136 -8.37 -3.76 16.70
CA LYS A 136 -7.00 -4.16 17.02
C LYS A 136 -6.60 -5.38 16.19
N LEU A 137 -5.39 -5.39 15.66
CA LEU A 137 -4.83 -6.57 15.02
C LEU A 137 -4.21 -7.48 16.07
N GLY A 138 -4.59 -8.75 16.10
CA GLY A 138 -4.03 -9.79 16.97
C GLY A 138 -3.00 -10.68 16.28
N ALA A 139 -2.83 -10.52 14.97
CA ALA A 139 -1.90 -11.25 14.13
C ALA A 139 -1.65 -10.49 12.83
N ASP A 140 -0.71 -10.97 12.03
CA ASP A 140 -0.60 -10.53 10.65
C ASP A 140 -1.84 -10.97 9.87
N LEU A 141 -2.37 -10.07 9.04
CA LEU A 141 -3.55 -10.32 8.21
C LEU A 141 -3.18 -10.36 6.74
N ASN A 142 -3.99 -11.03 5.95
CA ASN A 142 -3.75 -11.20 4.51
C ASN A 142 -4.95 -10.70 3.71
N ALA A 143 -4.79 -9.57 3.04
CA ALA A 143 -5.82 -8.99 2.19
C ALA A 143 -6.10 -9.81 0.92
N ALA A 144 -5.20 -10.71 0.52
CA ALA A 144 -5.43 -11.61 -0.60
C ALA A 144 -6.54 -12.62 -0.35
N ASN A 145 -6.93 -12.83 0.92
CA ASN A 145 -8.01 -13.74 1.31
C ASN A 145 -9.41 -13.16 1.03
N VAL A 146 -9.52 -11.90 0.66
CA VAL A 146 -10.80 -11.29 0.29
C VAL A 146 -10.78 -10.89 -1.18
N PRO A 147 -11.95 -10.86 -1.84
CA PRO A 147 -12.03 -10.39 -3.23
C PRO A 147 -11.54 -8.95 -3.35
N THR A 148 -10.78 -8.67 -4.41
CA THR A 148 -10.30 -7.31 -4.69
C THR A 148 -11.49 -6.40 -5.01
N PRO A 149 -11.74 -5.35 -4.23
CA PRO A 149 -12.82 -4.43 -4.51
C PRO A 149 -12.50 -3.55 -5.74
N ASN A 150 -13.50 -2.84 -6.25
CA ASN A 150 -13.31 -1.96 -7.39
C ASN A 150 -12.45 -0.74 -7.04
N LYS A 151 -12.67 -0.13 -5.87
CA LYS A 151 -12.04 1.14 -5.48
C LYS A 151 -11.23 1.04 -4.18
N GLN A 152 -11.86 0.65 -3.09
CA GLN A 152 -11.25 0.53 -1.76
C GLN A 152 -11.96 -0.54 -0.93
N TYR A 153 -11.30 -1.04 0.12
CA TYR A 153 -11.86 -2.09 0.97
C TYR A 153 -12.97 -1.58 1.90
N VAL A 154 -12.81 -0.40 2.47
CA VAL A 154 -13.80 0.23 3.34
C VAL A 154 -14.36 1.45 2.64
N THR A 155 -15.66 1.43 2.33
CA THR A 155 -16.30 2.50 1.54
C THR A 155 -16.88 3.63 2.38
N ASN A 156 -17.28 3.34 3.63
CA ASN A 156 -17.75 4.35 4.56
C ASN A 156 -16.59 5.20 5.07
N ILE A 157 -16.89 6.43 5.48
CA ILE A 157 -15.92 7.29 6.14
C ILE A 157 -15.49 6.63 7.45
N PHE A 158 -14.19 6.31 7.58
CA PHE A 158 -13.67 5.73 8.80
C PHE A 158 -13.39 6.81 9.84
N LYS A 159 -13.96 6.65 11.02
CA LYS A 159 -13.85 7.60 12.15
C LYS A 159 -13.39 6.95 13.45
N GLY A 160 -12.80 5.77 13.35
CA GLY A 160 -12.45 4.96 14.49
C GLY A 160 -10.96 4.93 14.80
N LYS A 161 -10.57 3.86 15.47
CA LYS A 161 -9.17 3.55 15.81
C LYS A 161 -8.80 2.22 15.20
N LEU A 162 -7.60 2.14 14.64
CA LEU A 162 -7.05 0.92 14.05
C LEU A 162 -5.57 0.80 14.44
N TYR A 163 -5.21 -0.25 15.15
CA TYR A 163 -3.84 -0.47 15.61
C TYR A 163 -3.59 -1.94 16.00
N SER A 164 -2.36 -2.28 16.33
CA SER A 164 -2.01 -3.63 16.77
C SER A 164 -2.21 -3.82 18.27
N GLU A 165 -2.62 -5.04 18.67
CA GLU A 165 -2.78 -5.42 20.08
C GLU A 165 -1.43 -5.48 20.79
N GLY A 166 -1.40 -5.00 22.03
CA GLY A 166 -0.21 -5.03 22.89
C GLY A 166 0.92 -4.17 22.35
N ASP A 167 2.14 -4.61 22.59
CA ASP A 167 3.37 -3.93 22.13
C ASP A 167 3.80 -4.43 20.74
N LYS A 168 2.92 -5.06 20.00
CA LYS A 168 3.18 -5.61 18.67
C LYS A 168 2.90 -4.58 17.59
N ARG A 169 3.48 -4.83 16.43
CA ARG A 169 3.23 -4.06 15.21
C ARG A 169 3.02 -5.07 14.08
N TYR A 170 1.78 -5.51 13.96
CA TYR A 170 1.41 -6.52 12.97
C TYR A 170 1.30 -5.91 11.58
N THR A 171 1.35 -6.77 10.58
CA THR A 171 1.34 -6.38 9.17
C THR A 171 0.05 -6.84 8.49
N ILE A 172 -0.58 -5.93 7.73
CA ILE A 172 -1.59 -6.30 6.75
C ILE A 172 -0.87 -6.48 5.42
N HIS A 173 -0.86 -7.71 4.91
CA HIS A 173 -0.19 -8.08 3.67
C HIS A 173 -1.12 -8.00 2.47
N ASN A 174 -0.55 -7.70 1.31
CA ASN A 174 -1.16 -7.90 -0.01
C ASN A 174 -2.37 -7.01 -0.31
N LEU A 175 -2.39 -5.77 0.17
CA LEU A 175 -3.40 -4.83 -0.31
C LEU A 175 -3.28 -4.67 -1.82
N ALA A 176 -4.40 -4.86 -2.53
CA ALA A 176 -4.52 -4.64 -3.98
C ALA A 176 -5.30 -3.36 -4.30
N ARG A 177 -5.86 -2.70 -3.30
CA ARG A 177 -6.61 -1.44 -3.37
C ARG A 177 -6.32 -0.62 -2.13
N PRO A 178 -6.62 0.68 -2.12
CA PRO A 178 -6.61 1.48 -0.90
C PRO A 178 -7.48 0.88 0.19
N LEU A 179 -7.02 0.97 1.44
CA LEU A 179 -7.79 0.45 2.57
C LEU A 179 -9.07 1.27 2.77
N PHE A 180 -8.92 2.59 2.80
CA PHE A 180 -10.01 3.55 2.96
C PHE A 180 -10.12 4.44 1.72
N ASN A 181 -11.20 5.21 1.63
CA ASN A 181 -11.30 6.38 0.78
C ASN A 181 -11.14 7.64 1.63
N ARG A 182 -12.07 7.87 2.53
CA ARG A 182 -12.09 9.04 3.40
C ARG A 182 -12.00 8.63 4.86
N VAL A 183 -11.20 9.37 5.62
CA VAL A 183 -10.96 9.13 7.04
C VAL A 183 -11.08 10.45 7.77
N GLU A 184 -11.85 10.49 8.85
CA GLU A 184 -12.07 11.69 9.67
C GLU A 184 -12.04 11.33 11.15
N ASN A 185 -11.43 12.18 11.97
CA ASN A 185 -11.40 12.02 13.42
C ASN A 185 -10.91 10.64 13.88
N ALA A 186 -9.95 10.06 13.15
CA ALA A 186 -9.48 8.71 13.36
C ALA A 186 -8.05 8.69 13.88
N HIS A 187 -7.68 7.56 14.47
CA HIS A 187 -6.32 7.27 14.90
C HIS A 187 -5.90 5.91 14.37
N ILE A 188 -4.92 5.90 13.47
CA ILE A 188 -4.36 4.69 12.86
C ILE A 188 -2.89 4.64 13.24
N HIS A 189 -2.48 3.58 13.93
CA HIS A 189 -1.12 3.53 14.42
C HIS A 189 -0.61 2.10 14.65
N ASP A 190 0.71 1.97 14.71
CA ASP A 190 1.39 0.70 15.07
C ASP A 190 0.93 -0.48 14.20
N ILE A 191 0.88 -0.27 12.89
CA ILE A 191 0.55 -1.25 11.87
C ILE A 191 1.54 -1.10 10.72
N ASN A 192 1.92 -2.22 10.11
CA ASN A 192 2.61 -2.22 8.82
C ASN A 192 1.69 -2.72 7.71
N PHE A 193 1.94 -2.24 6.50
CA PHE A 193 1.30 -2.73 5.28
C PHE A 193 2.39 -3.29 4.38
N GLY A 194 2.42 -4.61 4.22
CA GLY A 194 3.48 -5.32 3.50
C GLY A 194 3.04 -5.82 2.14
N ASN A 195 3.99 -5.91 1.21
CA ASN A 195 3.73 -6.39 -0.14
C ASN A 195 2.47 -5.76 -0.78
N VAL A 196 2.32 -4.47 -0.62
CA VAL A 196 1.25 -3.71 -1.27
C VAL A 196 1.47 -3.77 -2.78
N ASN A 197 0.44 -4.12 -3.53
CA ASN A 197 0.48 -4.14 -4.98
C ASN A 197 -0.80 -3.53 -5.53
N ILE A 198 -0.85 -2.21 -5.52
CA ILE A 198 -1.97 -1.45 -6.02
C ILE A 198 -1.67 -1.03 -7.46
N ASN A 199 -2.44 -1.56 -8.41
CA ASN A 199 -2.30 -1.25 -9.82
C ASN A 199 -3.62 -0.71 -10.35
N MET A 200 -3.75 0.62 -10.37
CA MET A 200 -4.96 1.33 -10.76
C MET A 200 -4.65 2.45 -11.76
N PRO A 201 -4.10 2.13 -12.95
CA PRO A 201 -3.71 3.16 -13.91
C PRO A 201 -4.88 3.98 -14.46
N TRP A 202 -6.11 3.54 -14.23
CA TRP A 202 -7.35 4.27 -14.57
C TRP A 202 -7.81 5.24 -13.47
N ALA A 203 -7.32 5.10 -12.25
CA ALA A 203 -7.81 5.87 -11.11
C ALA A 203 -7.02 7.18 -10.96
N ASP A 204 -7.72 8.29 -10.97
CA ASP A 204 -7.12 9.63 -10.86
C ASP A 204 -6.41 9.87 -9.53
N LYS A 205 -6.86 9.20 -8.46
CA LYS A 205 -6.28 9.33 -7.11
C LYS A 205 -6.04 7.94 -6.51
N THR A 206 -4.82 7.68 -6.07
CA THR A 206 -4.41 6.36 -5.59
C THR A 206 -3.39 6.50 -4.46
N ALA A 207 -3.73 5.95 -3.30
CA ALA A 207 -2.86 5.89 -2.14
C ALA A 207 -3.22 4.69 -1.26
N PRO A 208 -2.24 3.98 -0.66
CA PRO A 208 -2.52 2.76 0.10
C PRO A 208 -3.48 2.92 1.27
N LEU A 209 -3.40 4.01 2.04
CA LEU A 209 -4.29 4.22 3.18
C LEU A 209 -5.61 4.87 2.78
N GLY A 210 -5.61 5.80 1.84
CA GLY A 210 -6.82 6.46 1.40
C GLY A 210 -6.58 7.80 0.74
N ASP A 211 -7.67 8.40 0.23
CA ASP A 211 -7.61 9.64 -0.52
C ASP A 211 -7.52 10.88 0.38
N MET A 212 -8.36 10.95 1.40
CA MET A 212 -8.48 12.16 2.23
C MET A 212 -8.54 11.80 3.71
N PHE A 213 -7.62 12.37 4.49
CA PHE A 213 -7.59 12.26 5.94
C PHE A 213 -7.78 13.63 6.56
N LYS A 214 -8.82 13.78 7.38
CA LYS A 214 -9.16 15.01 8.07
C LYS A 214 -9.16 14.81 9.59
N ASN A 215 -8.53 15.72 10.31
CA ASN A 215 -8.48 15.71 11.77
C ASN A 215 -8.13 14.34 12.35
N SER A 216 -7.10 13.70 11.77
CA SER A 216 -6.72 12.33 12.09
C SER A 216 -5.23 12.26 12.42
N THR A 217 -4.86 11.21 13.16
CA THR A 217 -3.47 10.91 13.50
C THR A 217 -3.06 9.59 12.87
N ILE A 218 -1.92 9.60 12.18
CA ILE A 218 -1.30 8.45 11.54
C ILE A 218 0.13 8.37 12.07
N GLU A 219 0.45 7.30 12.78
CA GLU A 219 1.79 7.19 13.36
C GLU A 219 2.28 5.75 13.45
N ASN A 220 3.60 5.58 13.40
CA ASN A 220 4.24 4.27 13.50
C ASN A 220 3.70 3.28 12.46
N ILE A 221 3.72 3.70 11.20
CA ILE A 221 3.23 2.91 10.06
C ILE A 221 4.32 2.80 9.01
N LYS A 222 4.53 1.60 8.50
CA LYS A 222 5.42 1.34 7.37
C LYS A 222 4.63 0.67 6.25
N VAL A 223 4.69 1.26 5.07
CA VAL A 223 4.11 0.71 3.84
C VAL A 223 5.24 0.26 2.93
N THR A 224 5.20 -0.97 2.48
CA THR A 224 6.15 -1.52 1.51
C THR A 224 5.42 -2.10 0.31
N GLY A 225 5.92 -1.84 -0.89
CA GLY A 225 5.38 -2.41 -2.12
C GLY A 225 5.31 -1.42 -3.28
N ASN A 226 4.33 -1.62 -4.14
CA ASN A 226 4.18 -0.89 -5.39
C ASN A 226 2.82 -0.22 -5.50
N VAL A 227 2.80 1.03 -5.95
CA VAL A 227 1.58 1.79 -6.16
C VAL A 227 1.62 2.40 -7.56
N VAL A 228 0.66 2.04 -8.39
CA VAL A 228 0.46 2.60 -9.74
C VAL A 228 -0.92 3.25 -9.79
N GLY A 229 -0.96 4.48 -10.20
CA GLY A 229 -2.21 5.23 -10.39
C GLY A 229 -2.11 6.18 -11.58
N ASN A 230 -3.20 6.89 -11.86
CA ASN A 230 -3.25 7.76 -13.04
C ASN A 230 -2.57 9.12 -12.76
N ASN A 231 -3.14 9.97 -11.95
CA ASN A 231 -2.63 11.34 -11.77
C ASN A 231 -2.07 11.60 -10.36
N ASP A 232 -2.92 11.61 -9.34
CA ASP A 232 -2.52 11.81 -7.94
C ASP A 232 -2.17 10.46 -7.31
N VAL A 233 -0.89 10.18 -7.15
CA VAL A 233 -0.41 8.88 -6.66
C VAL A 233 0.58 9.10 -5.52
N THR A 234 0.37 8.41 -4.42
CA THR A 234 1.26 8.52 -3.25
C THR A 234 1.56 7.16 -2.62
N GLY A 235 2.55 7.16 -1.75
CA GLY A 235 2.91 5.99 -0.95
C GLY A 235 2.11 5.84 0.35
N MET A 236 1.34 6.83 0.77
CA MET A 236 0.62 6.79 2.05
C MET A 236 -0.82 7.30 1.92
N VAL A 237 -1.02 8.60 1.76
CA VAL A 237 -2.30 9.29 1.69
C VAL A 237 -2.25 10.37 0.62
N ASN A 238 -3.31 10.58 -0.15
CA ASN A 238 -3.29 11.66 -1.14
C ASN A 238 -3.36 13.03 -0.48
N LYS A 239 -4.32 13.27 0.41
CA LYS A 239 -4.48 14.57 1.05
C LYS A 239 -4.63 14.46 2.57
N LEU A 240 -3.91 15.32 3.29
CA LEU A 240 -4.09 15.56 4.72
C LEU A 240 -4.72 16.93 4.95
N ASP A 241 -5.65 17.03 5.89
CA ASP A 241 -6.18 18.27 6.39
C ASP A 241 -6.33 18.20 7.92
N GLU A 242 -5.78 19.18 8.63
CA GLU A 242 -5.81 19.25 10.11
C GLU A 242 -5.37 17.93 10.79
N SER A 243 -4.40 17.26 10.20
CA SER A 243 -3.97 15.91 10.60
C SER A 243 -2.50 15.88 11.01
N ASN A 244 -2.12 14.82 11.72
CA ASN A 244 -0.74 14.57 12.12
C ASN A 244 -0.28 13.23 11.55
N MET A 245 0.90 13.24 10.94
CA MET A 245 1.58 12.07 10.43
C MET A 245 2.99 12.03 11.01
N ARG A 246 3.31 11.01 11.77
CA ARG A 246 4.61 10.92 12.44
C ARG A 246 5.15 9.51 12.38
N ASN A 247 6.46 9.41 12.17
CA ASN A 247 7.16 8.12 12.14
C ASN A 247 6.48 7.13 11.19
N VAL A 248 6.25 7.58 9.96
CA VAL A 248 5.73 6.76 8.88
C VAL A 248 6.80 6.57 7.82
N ALA A 249 6.76 5.46 7.12
CA ALA A 249 7.70 5.14 6.08
C ALA A 249 7.00 4.51 4.87
N PHE A 250 7.45 4.89 3.67
CA PHE A 250 7.14 4.18 2.43
C PHE A 250 8.44 3.68 1.80
N ILE A 251 8.49 2.39 1.51
CA ILE A 251 9.61 1.76 0.81
C ILE A 251 9.07 0.96 -0.37
N GLY A 252 9.46 1.31 -1.60
CA GLY A 252 9.02 0.59 -2.79
C GLY A 252 9.02 1.42 -4.06
N LYS A 253 7.96 1.26 -4.86
CA LYS A 253 7.83 1.91 -6.16
C LYS A 253 6.52 2.66 -6.26
N ILE A 254 6.57 3.83 -6.90
CA ILE A 254 5.40 4.66 -7.21
C ILE A 254 5.46 5.02 -8.68
N GLU A 255 4.32 4.89 -9.37
CA GLU A 255 4.20 5.32 -10.76
C GLU A 255 2.90 6.08 -10.99
N SER A 256 3.03 7.30 -11.52
CA SER A 256 1.92 8.16 -11.98
C SER A 256 1.94 8.21 -13.50
N VAL A 257 0.96 7.56 -14.14
CA VAL A 257 0.94 7.36 -15.60
C VAL A 257 0.10 8.41 -16.35
N GLY A 258 -0.62 9.27 -15.64
CA GLY A 258 -1.50 10.27 -16.22
C GLY A 258 -0.81 11.54 -16.69
N ASN A 259 -1.56 12.41 -17.38
CA ASN A 259 -1.05 13.61 -18.01
C ASN A 259 -1.72 14.90 -17.52
N LYS A 260 -2.53 14.84 -16.46
CA LYS A 260 -3.27 16.02 -15.97
C LYS A 260 -2.41 17.04 -15.22
N GLY A 261 -1.19 16.69 -14.85
CA GLY A 261 -0.29 17.59 -14.13
C GLY A 261 -0.71 17.81 -12.67
N TRP A 262 -1.38 16.84 -12.06
CA TRP A 262 -1.79 16.93 -10.67
C TRP A 262 -0.64 16.68 -9.71
N TRP A 263 -0.85 16.96 -8.44
CA TRP A 263 0.13 16.77 -7.39
C TRP A 263 0.25 15.31 -6.98
N SER A 264 1.45 14.87 -6.71
CA SER A 264 1.77 13.52 -6.23
C SER A 264 2.96 13.58 -5.27
N GLY A 265 3.07 12.62 -4.37
CA GLY A 265 4.16 12.60 -3.41
C GLY A 265 4.54 11.20 -2.93
N GLY A 266 5.72 11.08 -2.36
CA GLY A 266 6.16 9.83 -1.75
C GLY A 266 5.30 9.42 -0.57
N LEU A 267 4.90 10.36 0.27
CA LEU A 267 3.99 10.15 1.40
C LEU A 267 2.60 10.74 1.12
N VAL A 268 2.56 12.02 0.71
CA VAL A 268 1.32 12.81 0.61
C VAL A 268 1.42 13.69 -0.62
N SER A 269 0.32 13.90 -1.34
CA SER A 269 0.31 14.89 -2.42
C SER A 269 0.09 16.30 -1.89
N GLU A 270 -0.95 16.53 -1.10
CA GLU A 270 -1.25 17.82 -0.51
C GLU A 270 -1.45 17.72 1.00
N SER A 271 -0.66 18.47 1.74
CA SER A 271 -0.75 18.55 3.20
C SER A 271 -1.18 19.95 3.60
N TRP A 272 -2.40 20.04 4.14
CA TRP A 272 -3.01 21.29 4.56
C TRP A 272 -3.15 21.34 6.09
N ARG A 273 -2.65 22.39 6.72
CA ARG A 273 -2.78 22.57 8.17
C ARG A 273 -2.46 21.30 8.94
N SER A 274 -1.47 20.57 8.45
CA SER A 274 -1.12 19.24 8.94
C SER A 274 0.35 19.19 9.27
N ASN A 275 0.71 18.34 10.22
CA ASN A 275 2.09 18.14 10.64
C ASN A 275 2.58 16.78 10.17
N VAL A 276 3.59 16.78 9.31
CA VAL A 276 4.30 15.56 8.90
C VAL A 276 5.71 15.64 9.47
N ASP A 277 6.06 14.70 10.34
CA ASP A 277 7.31 14.73 11.10
C ASP A 277 7.97 13.34 11.17
N SER A 278 9.29 13.31 11.24
CA SER A 278 10.07 12.08 11.48
C SER A 278 9.69 10.93 10.56
N SER A 279 9.58 11.20 9.27
CA SER A 279 9.08 10.25 8.27
C SER A 279 10.12 9.97 7.19
N TYR A 280 9.92 8.86 6.48
CA TYR A 280 10.94 8.31 5.58
C TYR A 280 10.32 7.80 4.28
N VAL A 281 10.98 8.13 3.18
CA VAL A 281 10.66 7.56 1.86
C VAL A 281 11.93 6.99 1.24
N GLU A 282 11.87 5.75 0.80
CA GLU A 282 12.86 5.12 -0.04
C GLU A 282 12.15 4.50 -1.23
N ALA A 283 12.20 5.17 -2.37
CA ALA A 283 11.35 4.78 -3.48
C ALA A 283 12.00 5.00 -4.85
N ASP A 284 11.65 4.13 -5.79
CA ASP A 284 11.83 4.33 -7.22
C ASP A 284 10.52 4.88 -7.77
N ILE A 285 10.54 6.16 -8.17
CA ILE A 285 9.36 6.91 -8.56
C ILE A 285 9.46 7.29 -10.03
N LYS A 286 8.40 7.00 -10.78
CA LYS A 286 8.25 7.42 -12.18
C LYS A 286 6.95 8.19 -12.36
N ALA A 287 7.01 9.31 -13.05
CA ALA A 287 5.82 10.11 -13.34
C ALA A 287 5.87 10.67 -14.76
N ASN A 288 4.72 10.64 -15.45
CA ASN A 288 4.60 11.20 -16.79
C ASN A 288 4.51 12.73 -16.75
N ASN A 289 3.58 13.28 -15.96
CA ASN A 289 3.34 14.73 -15.93
C ASN A 289 2.76 15.18 -14.58
N ALA A 290 3.30 14.67 -13.47
CA ALA A 290 2.88 15.11 -12.14
C ALA A 290 3.74 16.27 -11.63
N LYS A 291 3.16 17.10 -10.77
CA LYS A 291 3.91 17.98 -9.88
C LYS A 291 4.31 17.14 -8.67
N PHE A 292 5.47 16.53 -8.72
CA PHE A 292 5.88 15.51 -7.77
C PHE A 292 6.80 16.07 -6.70
N GLY A 293 6.51 15.74 -5.43
CA GLY A 293 7.43 15.95 -4.32
C GLY A 293 7.88 14.61 -3.74
N GLY A 294 9.18 14.41 -3.58
CA GLY A 294 9.72 13.15 -3.05
C GLY A 294 9.13 12.75 -1.71
N LEU A 295 8.89 13.70 -0.83
CA LEU A 295 8.13 13.50 0.42
C LEU A 295 6.67 13.94 0.25
N ILE A 296 6.44 15.18 -0.07
CA ILE A 296 5.12 15.81 -0.22
C ILE A 296 5.19 16.75 -1.42
N ALA A 297 4.15 16.81 -2.24
CA ALA A 297 4.13 17.78 -3.32
C ALA A 297 3.87 19.18 -2.77
N LYS A 298 2.79 19.38 -2.05
CA LYS A 298 2.38 20.71 -1.59
C LYS A 298 2.21 20.76 -0.08
N VAL A 299 3.01 21.57 0.59
CA VAL A 299 2.90 21.84 2.03
C VAL A 299 2.23 23.18 2.22
N ASN A 300 1.06 23.22 2.84
CA ASN A 300 0.20 24.38 2.94
C ASN A 300 -0.24 24.61 4.39
N HIS A 301 -0.04 25.82 4.87
CA HIS A 301 -0.57 26.20 6.18
C HIS A 301 -2.07 26.56 6.08
N GLY A 302 -2.46 27.30 5.06
CA GLY A 302 -3.83 27.74 4.83
C GLY A 302 -4.27 28.81 5.83
N GLY A 303 -4.07 30.07 5.51
CA GLY A 303 -4.51 31.18 6.35
C GLY A 303 -3.36 31.99 6.96
N ASN A 304 -3.59 32.64 8.09
CA ASN A 304 -2.62 33.53 8.72
C ASN A 304 -1.50 32.72 9.41
N PRO A 305 -0.21 33.04 9.18
CA PRO A 305 0.91 32.36 9.84
C PRO A 305 0.92 32.49 11.37
N ASN A 306 0.21 33.46 11.88
CA ASN A 306 0.06 33.67 13.33
C ASN A 306 -1.07 32.87 13.97
N ASP A 307 -1.88 32.19 13.17
CA ASP A 307 -2.89 31.26 13.67
C ASP A 307 -2.20 29.97 14.11
N VAL A 308 -2.19 29.73 15.41
CA VAL A 308 -1.28 28.79 16.07
C VAL A 308 -1.90 27.41 16.28
N LYS A 309 -3.18 27.19 15.97
CA LYS A 309 -3.86 25.94 16.34
C LYS A 309 -3.34 24.73 15.60
N GLN A 310 -3.04 24.88 14.31
CA GLN A 310 -2.48 23.79 13.54
C GLN A 310 -1.69 24.36 12.35
N LYS A 311 -0.39 24.21 12.40
CA LYS A 311 0.49 24.70 11.34
C LYS A 311 0.74 23.60 10.30
N GLY A 312 0.73 23.99 9.02
CA GLY A 312 1.18 23.12 7.94
C GLY A 312 2.70 22.97 7.98
N ARG A 313 3.20 21.75 8.27
CA ARG A 313 4.63 21.49 8.47
C ARG A 313 5.08 20.18 7.84
N LEU A 314 6.31 20.21 7.35
CA LEU A 314 7.09 19.01 7.02
C LEU A 314 8.45 19.15 7.69
N THR A 315 8.76 18.32 8.67
CA THR A 315 9.98 18.42 9.46
C THR A 315 10.66 17.08 9.69
N LYS A 316 11.98 17.09 9.87
CA LYS A 316 12.79 15.93 10.31
C LYS A 316 12.52 14.67 9.51
N SER A 317 12.42 14.80 8.21
CA SER A 317 12.07 13.69 7.32
C SER A 317 13.16 13.49 6.26
N VAL A 318 13.21 12.28 5.72
CA VAL A 318 14.25 11.84 4.80
C VAL A 318 13.61 11.23 3.55
N VAL A 319 14.12 11.59 2.39
CA VAL A 319 13.76 10.95 1.13
C VAL A 319 14.99 10.43 0.42
N LYS A 320 14.89 9.23 -0.13
CA LYS A 320 15.97 8.52 -0.81
C LYS A 320 15.42 7.73 -2.00
N GLY A 321 16.27 7.51 -3.00
CA GLY A 321 15.95 6.71 -4.17
C GLY A 321 15.99 7.51 -5.45
N THR A 322 15.06 7.26 -6.37
CA THR A 322 15.03 7.88 -7.70
C THR A 322 13.68 8.50 -8.00
N LEU A 323 13.70 9.67 -8.63
CA LEU A 323 12.52 10.35 -9.16
C LEU A 323 12.78 10.65 -10.64
N THR A 324 12.14 9.90 -11.51
CA THR A 324 12.29 10.01 -12.96
C THR A 324 11.03 10.59 -13.58
N LEU A 325 11.18 11.78 -14.17
CA LEU A 325 10.06 12.53 -14.72
C LEU A 325 10.15 12.55 -16.25
N LYS A 326 9.06 12.14 -16.90
CA LYS A 326 8.97 12.23 -18.36
C LYS A 326 8.82 13.69 -18.82
N THR A 327 8.01 14.46 -18.10
CA THR A 327 7.81 15.89 -18.31
C THR A 327 8.27 16.64 -17.08
N ASN A 328 9.10 17.67 -17.26
CA ASN A 328 9.46 18.55 -16.16
C ASN A 328 8.30 19.49 -15.83
N ASN A 329 7.53 19.13 -14.81
CA ASN A 329 6.38 19.91 -14.35
C ASN A 329 6.58 20.38 -12.91
N GLN A 330 7.70 21.08 -12.67
CA GLN A 330 7.99 21.69 -11.38
C GLN A 330 8.07 20.67 -10.23
N SER A 331 8.67 19.52 -10.49
CA SER A 331 8.87 18.49 -9.49
C SER A 331 10.18 18.67 -8.75
N GLY A 332 10.21 18.28 -7.48
CA GLY A 332 11.38 18.38 -6.62
C GLY A 332 11.62 17.11 -5.79
N GLY A 333 12.89 16.83 -5.54
CA GLY A 333 13.28 15.65 -4.76
C GLY A 333 12.78 15.67 -3.33
N LEU A 334 12.52 16.83 -2.77
CA LEU A 334 11.93 16.97 -1.43
C LEU A 334 10.45 17.33 -1.52
N ILE A 335 10.13 18.46 -2.15
CA ILE A 335 8.77 18.96 -2.33
C ILE A 335 8.60 19.60 -3.71
N HIS A 336 7.34 19.70 -4.18
CA HIS A 336 7.02 20.58 -5.31
C HIS A 336 7.05 22.05 -4.84
N GLU A 337 6.26 22.40 -3.83
CA GLU A 337 6.26 23.75 -3.25
C GLU A 337 5.72 23.76 -1.82
N ASN A 338 6.09 24.80 -1.06
CA ASN A 338 5.37 25.21 0.13
C ASN A 338 4.52 26.45 -0.22
N TYR A 339 3.32 26.49 0.28
CA TYR A 339 2.34 27.52 -0.05
C TYR A 339 1.67 28.05 1.20
N ASP A 340 1.25 29.33 1.16
CA ASP A 340 0.46 29.93 2.25
C ASP A 340 1.13 29.71 3.61
N TRP A 341 2.43 30.05 3.72
CA TRP A 341 3.27 29.90 4.91
C TRP A 341 3.49 28.47 5.39
N GLY A 342 3.39 27.48 4.50
CA GLY A 342 3.75 26.09 4.82
C GLY A 342 5.22 25.97 5.24
N TRP A 343 5.49 25.32 6.37
CA TRP A 343 6.84 25.18 6.94
C TRP A 343 7.49 23.89 6.51
N VAL A 344 8.64 23.99 5.89
CA VAL A 344 9.46 22.87 5.49
C VAL A 344 10.84 23.05 6.09
N GLU A 345 11.18 22.30 7.12
CA GLU A 345 12.37 22.55 7.93
C GLU A 345 13.04 21.26 8.41
N ASN A 346 14.37 21.25 8.38
CA ASN A 346 15.21 20.15 8.88
C ASN A 346 14.98 18.82 8.17
N ASN A 347 14.80 18.83 6.87
CA ASN A 347 14.67 17.61 6.07
C ASN A 347 15.95 17.30 5.30
N VAL A 348 16.13 16.04 4.93
CA VAL A 348 17.27 15.56 4.16
C VAL A 348 16.82 14.86 2.89
N SER A 349 17.35 15.28 1.74
CA SER A 349 17.11 14.60 0.47
C SER A 349 18.37 13.87 -0.01
N MET A 350 18.20 12.58 -0.27
CA MET A 350 19.15 11.73 -0.98
C MET A 350 18.55 11.23 -2.31
N MET A 351 17.61 12.00 -2.86
CA MET A 351 16.88 11.63 -4.06
C MET A 351 17.68 11.95 -5.32
N LYS A 352 17.76 11.00 -6.24
CA LYS A 352 18.30 11.19 -7.58
C LYS A 352 17.19 11.58 -8.52
N VAL A 353 17.12 12.85 -8.90
CA VAL A 353 16.05 13.40 -9.74
C VAL A 353 16.52 13.54 -11.18
N THR A 354 15.79 12.93 -12.09
CA THR A 354 15.98 13.07 -13.54
C THR A 354 14.86 13.93 -14.10
N ASN A 355 15.23 15.00 -14.80
CA ASN A 355 14.32 15.96 -15.42
C ASN A 355 13.45 16.73 -14.39
N GLY A 356 14.05 17.14 -13.29
CA GLY A 356 13.41 17.93 -12.25
C GLY A 356 14.41 18.56 -11.29
N GLU A 357 13.93 19.25 -10.29
CA GLU A 357 14.72 19.95 -9.29
C GLU A 357 15.21 19.02 -8.18
N MET A 358 16.40 19.29 -7.68
CA MET A 358 17.00 18.47 -6.63
C MET A 358 16.17 18.44 -5.34
N MET A 359 15.57 19.57 -4.97
CA MET A 359 14.83 19.68 -3.72
C MET A 359 13.46 20.36 -3.89
N TYR A 360 13.43 21.57 -4.41
CA TYR A 360 12.24 22.43 -4.49
C TYR A 360 11.84 22.64 -5.95
N GLY A 361 10.66 22.16 -6.33
CA GLY A 361 10.26 22.07 -7.73
C GLY A 361 9.74 23.37 -8.35
N SER A 362 9.07 24.20 -7.57
CA SER A 362 8.42 25.41 -8.07
C SER A 362 9.36 26.61 -8.13
N GLY A 363 9.27 27.40 -9.20
CA GLY A 363 9.96 28.66 -9.30
C GLY A 363 9.50 29.74 -8.30
N SER A 364 8.40 29.47 -7.59
CA SER A 364 7.82 30.40 -6.60
C SER A 364 8.78 30.73 -5.45
N VAL A 365 9.71 29.83 -5.16
CA VAL A 365 10.73 30.05 -4.12
C VAL A 365 11.59 31.29 -4.39
N ASP A 366 11.76 31.67 -5.64
CA ASP A 366 12.55 32.84 -6.07
C ASP A 366 11.70 34.07 -6.36
N SER A 367 10.39 33.99 -6.23
CA SER A 367 9.48 35.07 -6.61
C SER A 367 9.52 36.28 -5.68
N GLY A 368 9.94 36.09 -4.43
CA GLY A 368 9.83 37.10 -3.39
C GLY A 368 8.43 37.27 -2.83
N ASP A 369 7.49 36.41 -3.22
CA ASP A 369 6.12 36.41 -2.72
C ASP A 369 6.10 35.95 -1.25
N PRO A 370 5.43 36.69 -0.34
CA PRO A 370 5.37 36.32 1.07
C PRO A 370 4.62 35.02 1.35
N TYR A 371 3.82 34.54 0.40
CA TYR A 371 3.12 33.26 0.53
C TYR A 371 4.00 32.05 0.26
N PHE A 372 5.13 32.26 -0.42
CA PHE A 372 6.09 31.22 -0.80
C PHE A 372 7.43 31.52 -0.19
N GLY A 373 8.33 30.53 -0.27
CA GLY A 373 9.71 30.85 -0.25
C GLY A 373 10.47 30.55 0.99
N PHE A 374 11.66 31.11 0.98
CA PHE A 374 12.75 30.71 1.84
C PHE A 374 12.54 30.99 3.31
N ASP A 375 11.67 31.93 3.67
CA ASP A 375 11.38 32.23 5.09
C ASP A 375 10.76 31.04 5.82
N TYR A 376 10.11 30.14 5.06
CA TYR A 376 9.46 28.94 5.57
C TYR A 376 10.11 27.64 5.06
N PHE A 377 11.17 27.75 4.26
CA PHE A 377 11.95 26.63 3.77
C PHE A 377 13.37 26.73 4.35
N LYS A 378 13.61 26.08 5.49
CA LYS A 378 14.82 26.28 6.30
C LYS A 378 15.53 24.98 6.64
N ASN A 379 16.86 25.01 6.62
CA ASN A 379 17.71 23.89 7.05
C ASN A 379 17.39 22.56 6.34
N ASN A 380 16.84 22.63 5.14
CA ASN A 380 16.70 21.46 4.31
C ASN A 380 17.98 21.28 3.50
N VAL A 381 18.48 20.06 3.46
CA VAL A 381 19.74 19.78 2.79
C VAL A 381 19.61 18.59 1.84
N TYR A 382 20.42 18.60 0.79
CA TYR A 382 20.66 17.44 -0.04
C TYR A 382 22.05 16.85 0.26
N VAL A 383 22.24 15.58 -0.02
CA VAL A 383 23.51 14.92 0.22
C VAL A 383 24.35 14.96 -1.05
N ASN A 384 25.52 15.59 -0.97
CA ASN A 384 26.49 15.68 -2.07
C ASN A 384 26.86 14.28 -2.58
N ASP A 385 26.97 14.14 -3.89
CA ASP A 385 27.34 12.90 -4.60
C ASP A 385 26.34 11.75 -4.47
N VAL A 386 25.27 11.93 -3.73
CA VAL A 386 24.17 10.97 -3.58
C VAL A 386 22.90 11.50 -4.22
N ALA A 387 22.45 12.67 -3.80
CA ALA A 387 21.34 13.36 -4.44
C ALA A 387 21.80 13.99 -5.76
N SER A 388 20.88 14.07 -6.72
CA SER A 388 21.12 14.74 -8.00
C SER A 388 19.84 15.40 -8.52
N GLY A 389 20.00 16.34 -9.45
CA GLY A 389 18.90 17.08 -10.04
C GLY A 389 19.31 18.51 -10.35
N ASN A 390 18.37 19.31 -10.85
CA ASN A 390 18.61 20.71 -11.14
C ASN A 390 18.58 21.55 -9.86
N VAL A 391 19.36 22.63 -9.83
CA VAL A 391 19.39 23.62 -8.74
C VAL A 391 19.05 25.01 -9.28
N SER A 392 18.02 25.07 -10.11
CA SER A 392 17.62 26.27 -10.85
C SER A 392 17.15 27.40 -9.92
N TYR A 393 16.63 27.06 -8.74
CA TYR A 393 16.05 28.00 -7.80
C TYR A 393 16.86 28.05 -6.50
N ASN A 394 18.14 28.27 -6.61
CA ASN A 394 19.06 28.35 -5.48
C ASN A 394 19.28 29.78 -5.01
N ARG A 395 18.23 30.48 -4.71
CA ARG A 395 18.29 31.83 -4.17
C ARG A 395 18.68 31.81 -2.68
N SER A 396 19.48 32.78 -2.28
CA SER A 396 19.84 32.96 -0.86
C SER A 396 20.50 31.74 -0.19
N LYS A 397 20.98 30.79 -0.96
CA LYS A 397 21.66 29.58 -0.47
C LYS A 397 20.81 28.68 0.43
N GLN A 398 19.50 28.71 0.25
CA GLN A 398 18.59 27.84 0.99
C GLN A 398 18.57 26.40 0.43
N ILE A 399 18.92 26.23 -0.84
CA ILE A 399 19.15 24.91 -1.44
C ILE A 399 20.61 24.56 -1.21
N LYS A 400 20.91 23.79 -0.16
CA LYS A 400 22.27 23.56 0.32
C LYS A 400 22.60 22.07 0.38
N GLY A 401 23.80 21.75 -0.10
CA GLY A 401 24.38 20.40 0.01
C GLY A 401 25.22 20.23 1.27
N VAL A 402 25.18 19.01 1.81
CA VAL A 402 26.07 18.57 2.89
C VAL A 402 26.69 17.23 2.53
N ASP A 403 27.76 16.85 3.21
CA ASP A 403 28.33 15.51 3.05
C ASP A 403 27.49 14.45 3.76
N GLN A 404 27.79 13.18 3.48
CA GLN A 404 27.04 12.07 4.08
C GLN A 404 27.17 12.02 5.60
N ALA A 405 28.33 12.39 6.15
CA ALA A 405 28.55 12.38 7.59
C ALA A 405 27.66 13.40 8.32
N GLU A 406 27.52 14.62 7.76
CA GLU A 406 26.60 15.63 8.30
C GLU A 406 25.14 15.21 8.15
N ALA A 407 24.78 14.60 7.02
CA ALA A 407 23.44 14.04 6.81
C ALA A 407 23.11 12.95 7.84
N ASP A 408 24.03 12.02 8.07
CA ASP A 408 23.86 10.94 9.04
C ASP A 408 23.65 11.48 10.46
N LYS A 409 24.39 12.51 10.81
CA LYS A 409 24.27 13.21 12.10
C LYS A 409 22.89 13.84 12.27
N ARG A 410 22.37 14.50 11.24
CA ARG A 410 21.00 15.08 11.26
C ARG A 410 19.95 14.00 11.39
N ILE A 411 20.05 12.95 10.59
CA ILE A 411 19.08 11.84 10.57
C ILE A 411 19.05 11.12 11.92
N ALA A 412 20.18 10.94 12.57
CA ALA A 412 20.25 10.32 13.90
C ALA A 412 19.38 11.05 14.95
N SER A 413 19.14 12.35 14.77
CA SER A 413 18.30 13.15 15.67
C SER A 413 16.80 13.12 15.32
N PHE A 414 16.41 12.48 14.22
CA PHE A 414 15.03 12.54 13.70
C PHE A 414 14.09 11.51 14.32
N ASN A 415 14.57 10.53 15.06
CA ASN A 415 13.77 9.43 15.61
C ASN A 415 12.99 8.61 14.55
N ILE A 416 13.63 8.40 13.45
CA ILE A 416 13.07 7.57 12.36
C ILE A 416 13.38 6.09 12.61
#